data_13cf0385be8808e641435cb69a4f5672
#
_entry.id   13cf0385be8808e641435cb69a4f5672
#
_cell.length_a   1.000
_cell.length_b   1.000
_cell.length_c   1.000
_cell.angle_alpha   90.00
_cell.angle_beta   90.00
_cell.angle_gamma   90.00
#
_symmetry.space_group_name_H-M   'P 1'
#
loop_
_entity.id
_entity.type
_entity.pdbx_description
1 polymer ?
#
loop_
_entity_poly.entity_id
_entity_poly.type
_entity_poly.pdbx_seq_one_letter_code
_entity_poly.pdbx_strand_id
1 'polypeptide(L)'
;MHSEELQRAREFEQKYGPYVAPELPRFHVTGSIGWINDPNGFAPYQGEYHLFYQYHPYDTQWGPMHWGHVKTGDFIRWQRLPVAMAPDQDYDKDGCFSGGAVEMPDGRHLLMYTGVRNVRREDGTVETFQTQCIAIGDGVNYEKYQGNPVIDGSALPQGGSVHDFRDPKVWREEDDCYYAVIGNRPADGSGSILLYKSSDAIHWEYVSTVAACHNQYGKMWECPDMFYLDGKHVLLTSPQEMRPIGLEFHPGNANVCLIGTLDPQAHQLDREHIQAIDYGTDFYAPQTLLTQDGRRIMIGWMQNWETSNFRMPGQRFMGQMTIPRELRLENGRLYQMPVRELESYRRNGVTYEKLTLTGEQTLPGIQGRFLDMTVTIAPGDAENMYRWFDIQVAQNMEYDTTIHFDQATNILSVDRTRSGLPCDIVNVRKFYICPHAGQWKLRLIMDRYSLEVFVNGGEQAASTVIYTPLEADGITFSCDGTVVLDVEKYDIVTE
;
A
#
# COMPACT_ATOMS: atom_id res chain seq x y z
N MET A 1 -8.45 30.40 9.11
CA MET A 1 -9.75 29.99 9.72
C MET A 1 -10.17 28.74 8.97
N HIS A 2 -10.44 27.63 9.67
CA HIS A 2 -10.85 26.39 8.99
C HIS A 2 -12.21 26.58 8.32
N SER A 3 -12.40 25.89 7.17
CA SER A 3 -13.70 25.85 6.50
C SER A 3 -14.75 25.09 7.33
N GLU A 4 -16.02 25.31 7.03
CA GLU A 4 -17.13 24.59 7.70
C GLU A 4 -17.04 23.09 7.42
N GLU A 5 -16.65 22.69 6.22
CA GLU A 5 -16.47 21.29 5.80
C GLU A 5 -15.37 20.61 6.60
N LEU A 6 -14.22 21.26 6.76
CA LEU A 6 -13.10 20.72 7.54
C LEU A 6 -13.47 20.60 9.02
N GLN A 7 -14.12 21.63 9.57
CA GLN A 7 -14.57 21.61 10.95
C GLN A 7 -15.58 20.49 11.19
N ARG A 8 -16.55 20.32 10.29
CA ARG A 8 -17.55 19.24 10.33
C ARG A 8 -16.91 17.86 10.32
N ALA A 9 -15.89 17.63 9.46
CA ALA A 9 -15.17 16.35 9.40
C ALA A 9 -14.46 16.05 10.73
N ARG A 10 -13.77 17.03 11.31
CA ARG A 10 -13.07 16.91 12.60
C ARG A 10 -14.03 16.62 13.75
N GLU A 11 -15.14 17.34 13.83
CA GLU A 11 -16.18 17.12 14.85
C GLU A 11 -16.82 15.72 14.72
N PHE A 12 -17.07 15.26 13.48
CA PHE A 12 -17.63 13.95 13.23
C PHE A 12 -16.67 12.84 13.68
N GLU A 13 -15.40 12.94 13.32
CA GLU A 13 -14.36 12.01 13.74
C GLU A 13 -14.18 11.96 15.26
N GLN A 14 -14.11 13.13 15.89
CA GLN A 14 -14.00 13.25 17.35
C GLN A 14 -15.21 12.65 18.09
N LYS A 15 -16.41 12.82 17.54
CA LYS A 15 -17.64 12.34 18.15
C LYS A 15 -17.83 10.82 18.00
N TYR A 16 -17.54 10.26 16.84
CA TYR A 16 -17.90 8.88 16.51
C TYR A 16 -16.72 7.92 16.50
N GLY A 17 -15.50 8.37 16.27
CA GLY A 17 -14.28 7.54 16.25
C GLY A 17 -14.07 6.70 17.52
N PRO A 18 -14.27 7.26 18.75
CA PRO A 18 -14.10 6.48 19.98
C PRO A 18 -15.00 5.24 20.10
N TYR A 19 -16.16 5.24 19.45
CA TYR A 19 -17.05 4.06 19.44
C TYR A 19 -16.58 2.96 18.49
N VAL A 20 -15.66 3.27 17.57
CA VAL A 20 -15.11 2.33 16.60
C VAL A 20 -13.76 1.78 17.05
N ALA A 21 -13.05 2.53 17.87
CA ALA A 21 -11.69 2.20 18.29
C ALA A 21 -11.47 0.74 18.78
N PRO A 22 -12.40 0.12 19.56
CA PRO A 22 -12.22 -1.28 19.98
C PRO A 22 -12.27 -2.31 18.84
N GLU A 23 -12.79 -1.92 17.66
CA GLU A 23 -12.94 -2.78 16.48
C GLU A 23 -11.75 -2.67 15.52
N LEU A 24 -10.88 -1.67 15.68
CA LEU A 24 -9.78 -1.39 14.76
C LEU A 24 -8.64 -2.41 14.87
N PRO A 25 -7.83 -2.59 13.81
CA PRO A 25 -6.54 -3.26 13.89
C PRO A 25 -5.64 -2.67 14.98
N ARG A 26 -4.70 -3.45 15.49
CA ARG A 26 -3.81 -3.03 16.59
C ARG A 26 -2.61 -2.23 16.10
N PHE A 27 -2.07 -2.57 14.93
CA PHE A 27 -0.85 -1.94 14.41
C PHE A 27 -0.90 -1.62 12.92
N HIS A 28 -2.01 -1.90 12.23
CA HIS A 28 -2.27 -1.40 10.88
C HIS A 28 -3.06 -0.09 10.93
N VAL A 29 -2.67 0.88 10.12
CA VAL A 29 -3.36 2.16 10.05
C VAL A 29 -4.72 2.02 9.40
N THR A 30 -5.72 2.63 10.02
CA THR A 30 -7.08 2.80 9.49
C THR A 30 -7.56 4.22 9.72
N GLY A 31 -8.66 4.63 9.10
CA GLY A 31 -9.44 5.77 9.61
C GLY A 31 -9.95 5.50 11.02
N SER A 32 -10.25 6.54 11.78
CA SER A 32 -10.94 6.38 13.08
C SER A 32 -12.38 5.92 12.90
N ILE A 33 -12.97 6.19 11.75
CA ILE A 33 -14.30 5.80 11.27
C ILE A 33 -14.34 6.00 9.74
N GLY A 34 -15.34 5.46 9.05
CA GLY A 34 -15.58 5.73 7.64
C GLY A 34 -14.64 4.97 6.71
N TRP A 35 -14.41 5.52 5.52
CA TRP A 35 -13.65 4.92 4.44
C TRP A 35 -12.23 5.49 4.36
N ILE A 36 -11.24 4.64 4.11
CA ILE A 36 -9.91 5.05 3.63
C ILE A 36 -9.51 4.26 2.38
N ASN A 37 -8.72 4.91 1.52
CA ASN A 37 -7.97 4.23 0.45
C ASN A 37 -6.51 4.72 0.45
N ASP A 38 -5.97 5.22 -0.65
CA ASP A 38 -4.55 5.48 -0.87
C ASP A 38 -3.82 6.16 0.30
N PRO A 39 -2.64 5.71 0.68
CA PRO A 39 -1.72 6.49 1.50
C PRO A 39 -1.31 7.76 0.73
N ASN A 40 -1.23 8.88 1.43
CA ASN A 40 -0.87 10.18 0.91
C ASN A 40 0.20 10.82 1.78
N GLY A 41 1.01 11.68 1.19
CA GLY A 41 1.93 12.51 1.94
C GLY A 41 2.81 11.75 2.94
N PHE A 42 3.17 10.50 2.62
CA PHE A 42 4.05 9.70 3.48
C PHE A 42 5.45 10.28 3.43
N ALA A 43 5.82 11.03 4.47
CA ALA A 43 7.03 11.84 4.51
C ALA A 43 7.57 12.07 5.93
N PRO A 44 8.88 12.27 6.10
CA PRO A 44 9.44 12.78 7.36
C PRO A 44 9.06 14.25 7.55
N TYR A 45 8.76 14.63 8.79
CA TYR A 45 8.53 16.01 9.17
C TYR A 45 8.89 16.22 10.65
N GLN A 46 9.77 17.18 10.93
CA GLN A 46 10.23 17.53 12.27
C GLN A 46 10.65 16.34 13.16
N GLY A 47 11.32 15.35 12.57
CA GLY A 47 11.85 14.19 13.29
C GLY A 47 10.85 13.05 13.52
N GLU A 48 9.62 13.18 13.08
CA GLU A 48 8.60 12.13 13.06
C GLU A 48 8.21 11.79 11.61
N TYR A 49 7.45 10.71 11.41
CA TYR A 49 6.97 10.28 10.11
C TYR A 49 5.46 10.51 10.04
N HIS A 50 5.04 11.30 9.07
CA HIS A 50 3.65 11.63 8.84
C HIS A 50 3.09 10.78 7.72
N LEU A 51 1.86 10.34 7.88
CA LEU A 51 1.08 9.64 6.88
C LEU A 51 -0.31 10.25 6.81
N PHE A 52 -0.68 10.67 5.63
CA PHE A 52 -2.05 11.04 5.31
C PHE A 52 -2.69 9.89 4.51
N TYR A 53 -3.98 9.96 4.33
CA TYR A 53 -4.70 8.99 3.52
C TYR A 53 -5.98 9.59 2.97
N GLN A 54 -6.42 9.09 1.83
CA GLN A 54 -7.73 9.37 1.27
C GLN A 54 -8.78 8.97 2.28
N TYR A 55 -9.71 9.88 2.59
CA TYR A 55 -10.61 9.71 3.71
C TYR A 55 -12.02 10.22 3.44
N HIS A 56 -13.03 9.37 3.65
CA HIS A 56 -14.43 9.78 3.71
C HIS A 56 -14.97 9.44 5.10
N PRO A 57 -15.03 10.41 6.04
CA PRO A 57 -15.37 10.14 7.44
C PRO A 57 -16.82 9.72 7.65
N TYR A 58 -17.73 10.06 6.75
CA TYR A 58 -19.17 9.98 6.97
C TYR A 58 -19.81 8.64 6.58
N ASP A 59 -19.13 7.84 5.75
CA ASP A 59 -19.62 6.54 5.29
C ASP A 59 -18.45 5.57 5.13
N THR A 60 -18.74 4.28 5.13
CA THR A 60 -17.80 3.19 4.80
C THR A 60 -17.72 2.92 3.30
N GLN A 61 -18.29 3.76 2.47
CA GLN A 61 -18.16 3.78 1.02
C GLN A 61 -17.30 4.96 0.58
N TRP A 62 -16.70 4.82 -0.59
CA TRP A 62 -16.01 5.92 -1.25
C TRP A 62 -16.94 7.11 -1.46
N GLY A 63 -16.49 8.32 -1.22
CA GLY A 63 -17.25 9.56 -1.33
C GLY A 63 -16.33 10.76 -1.55
N PRO A 64 -16.80 12.00 -1.32
CA PRO A 64 -15.95 13.18 -1.45
C PRO A 64 -14.73 13.08 -0.51
N MET A 65 -13.54 12.95 -1.13
CA MET A 65 -12.32 12.65 -0.40
C MET A 65 -11.79 13.84 0.39
N HIS A 66 -11.54 13.59 1.65
CA HIS A 66 -10.75 14.39 2.58
C HIS A 66 -9.34 13.77 2.70
N TRP A 67 -8.45 14.40 3.43
CA TRP A 67 -7.22 13.77 3.89
C TRP A 67 -7.28 13.54 5.40
N GLY A 68 -7.31 12.27 5.82
CA GLY A 68 -7.07 11.85 7.20
C GLY A 68 -5.58 11.92 7.51
N HIS A 69 -5.21 11.87 8.81
CA HIS A 69 -3.84 12.13 9.21
C HIS A 69 -3.42 11.33 10.45
N VAL A 70 -2.25 10.71 10.37
CA VAL A 70 -1.57 10.05 11.50
C VAL A 70 -0.08 10.35 11.44
N LYS A 71 0.62 10.20 12.57
CA LYS A 71 2.08 10.27 12.65
C LYS A 71 2.64 9.19 13.55
N THR A 72 3.93 8.90 13.40
CA THR A 72 4.64 7.90 14.17
C THR A 72 6.12 8.23 14.35
N GLY A 73 6.71 7.73 15.42
CA GLY A 73 8.16 7.73 15.61
C GLY A 73 8.80 6.36 15.37
N ASP A 74 8.00 5.29 15.19
CA ASP A 74 8.48 3.90 15.14
C ASP A 74 7.77 3.01 14.10
N PHE A 75 6.91 3.57 13.26
CA PHE A 75 6.14 2.87 12.21
C PHE A 75 5.14 1.80 12.71
N ILE A 76 5.04 1.58 14.02
CA ILE A 76 4.15 0.58 14.63
C ILE A 76 3.05 1.24 15.43
N ARG A 77 3.39 2.23 16.27
CA ARG A 77 2.41 3.02 17.00
C ARG A 77 2.12 4.31 16.26
N TRP A 78 0.85 4.49 15.92
CA TRP A 78 0.39 5.63 15.15
C TRP A 78 -0.47 6.55 16.03
N GLN A 79 -0.05 7.81 16.13
CA GLN A 79 -0.84 8.84 16.76
C GLN A 79 -1.80 9.44 15.72
N ARG A 80 -3.10 9.41 16.00
CA ARG A 80 -4.10 10.08 15.16
C ARG A 80 -4.03 11.57 15.35
N LEU A 81 -4.11 12.30 14.25
CA LEU A 81 -4.20 13.76 14.19
C LEU A 81 -5.55 14.16 13.56
N PRO A 82 -6.01 15.40 13.74
CA PRO A 82 -7.26 15.83 13.12
C PRO A 82 -7.21 15.74 11.59
N VAL A 83 -8.35 15.55 10.95
CA VAL A 83 -8.49 15.64 9.49
C VAL A 83 -7.73 16.86 8.97
N ALA A 84 -6.83 16.64 8.01
CA ALA A 84 -5.92 17.67 7.51
C ALA A 84 -6.58 18.60 6.49
N MET A 85 -7.36 18.04 5.55
CA MET A 85 -8.01 18.79 4.47
C MET A 85 -9.41 18.25 4.17
N ALA A 86 -10.30 19.14 3.72
CA ALA A 86 -11.63 18.82 3.21
C ALA A 86 -11.81 19.40 1.80
N PRO A 87 -12.72 18.85 0.96
CA PRO A 87 -13.03 19.39 -0.36
C PRO A 87 -13.93 20.64 -0.23
N ASP A 88 -13.33 21.81 -0.08
CA ASP A 88 -13.99 23.05 0.32
C ASP A 88 -13.70 24.24 -0.60
N GLN A 89 -13.04 24.01 -1.74
CA GLN A 89 -12.74 25.04 -2.74
C GLN A 89 -13.34 24.67 -4.09
N ASP A 90 -13.61 25.65 -4.96
CA ASP A 90 -14.19 25.38 -6.29
C ASP A 90 -13.38 24.41 -7.16
N TYR A 91 -12.05 24.39 -6.99
CA TYR A 91 -11.15 23.52 -7.73
C TYR A 91 -11.04 22.09 -7.17
N ASP A 92 -11.50 21.86 -5.94
CA ASP A 92 -11.46 20.54 -5.29
C ASP A 92 -12.78 20.10 -4.64
N LYS A 93 -13.88 20.75 -4.96
CA LYS A 93 -15.18 20.52 -4.31
C LYS A 93 -15.72 19.08 -4.46
N ASP A 94 -15.22 18.33 -5.44
CA ASP A 94 -15.59 16.94 -5.66
C ASP A 94 -14.54 15.96 -5.09
N GLY A 95 -13.47 16.45 -4.49
CA GLY A 95 -12.49 15.66 -3.75
C GLY A 95 -11.09 16.28 -3.70
N CYS A 96 -10.42 16.12 -2.54
CA CYS A 96 -8.98 16.25 -2.40
C CYS A 96 -8.38 14.86 -2.66
N PHE A 97 -8.00 14.59 -3.94
CA PHE A 97 -7.44 13.27 -4.30
C PHE A 97 -5.99 13.14 -3.88
N SER A 98 -5.40 11.99 -4.19
CA SER A 98 -4.08 11.57 -3.69
C SER A 98 -2.96 12.55 -4.04
N GLY A 99 -1.90 12.48 -3.26
CA GLY A 99 -0.73 13.32 -3.42
C GLY A 99 0.37 13.06 -2.40
N GLY A 100 1.41 13.90 -2.41
CA GLY A 100 2.62 13.79 -1.61
C GLY A 100 2.77 14.90 -0.58
N ALA A 101 3.83 14.82 0.22
CA ALA A 101 4.23 15.86 1.18
C ALA A 101 5.74 16.02 1.22
N VAL A 102 6.20 17.21 1.61
CA VAL A 102 7.62 17.50 1.80
C VAL A 102 7.81 18.60 2.85
N GLU A 103 8.85 18.47 3.68
CA GLU A 103 9.29 19.55 4.57
C GLU A 103 9.98 20.65 3.77
N MET A 104 9.54 21.89 3.97
CA MET A 104 10.12 23.07 3.33
C MET A 104 11.37 23.57 4.09
N PRO A 105 12.28 24.32 3.46
CA PRO A 105 13.48 24.84 4.10
C PRO A 105 13.20 25.75 5.32
N ASP A 106 12.03 26.37 5.36
CA ASP A 106 11.60 27.21 6.47
C ASP A 106 10.91 26.44 7.61
N GLY A 107 10.90 25.09 7.53
CA GLY A 107 10.32 24.20 8.54
C GLY A 107 8.81 24.02 8.44
N ARG A 108 8.14 24.60 7.44
CA ARG A 108 6.72 24.33 7.17
C ARG A 108 6.55 23.00 6.44
N HIS A 109 5.37 22.42 6.56
CA HIS A 109 5.00 21.18 5.86
C HIS A 109 4.13 21.50 4.65
N LEU A 110 4.61 21.16 3.45
CA LEU A 110 3.88 21.32 2.20
C LEU A 110 3.21 20.00 1.84
N LEU A 111 1.91 20.05 1.57
CA LEU A 111 1.12 18.98 0.96
C LEU A 111 0.85 19.37 -0.49
N MET A 112 1.11 18.46 -1.44
CA MET A 112 0.74 18.61 -2.84
C MET A 112 -0.28 17.52 -3.17
N TYR A 113 -1.45 17.90 -3.71
CA TYR A 113 -2.57 16.99 -3.91
C TYR A 113 -3.32 17.31 -5.21
N THR A 114 -4.17 16.39 -5.64
CA THR A 114 -5.01 16.60 -6.80
C THR A 114 -6.36 17.16 -6.39
N GLY A 115 -6.67 18.38 -6.80
CA GLY A 115 -8.02 18.96 -6.72
C GLY A 115 -8.90 18.44 -7.83
N VAL A 116 -10.11 17.95 -7.49
CA VAL A 116 -11.06 17.38 -8.44
C VAL A 116 -12.31 18.23 -8.52
N ARG A 117 -12.70 18.54 -9.76
CA ARG A 117 -13.91 19.28 -10.08
C ARG A 117 -14.69 18.60 -11.20
N ASN A 118 -15.95 18.27 -10.95
CA ASN A 118 -16.89 17.74 -11.91
C ASN A 118 -17.74 18.88 -12.52
N VAL A 119 -17.80 18.93 -13.83
CA VAL A 119 -18.60 19.89 -14.59
C VAL A 119 -19.66 19.13 -15.36
N ARG A 120 -20.95 19.38 -15.02
CA ARG A 120 -22.07 18.83 -15.78
C ARG A 120 -22.28 19.65 -17.03
N ARG A 121 -22.27 18.99 -18.18
CA ARG A 121 -22.56 19.59 -19.49
C ARG A 121 -24.08 19.65 -19.74
N GLU A 122 -24.50 20.44 -20.73
CA GLU A 122 -25.93 20.59 -21.11
C GLU A 122 -26.56 19.28 -21.58
N ASP A 123 -25.79 18.37 -22.18
CA ASP A 123 -26.24 17.04 -22.60
C ASP A 123 -26.37 16.03 -21.45
N GLY A 124 -26.06 16.46 -20.20
CA GLY A 124 -26.12 15.63 -19.00
C GLY A 124 -24.84 14.85 -18.70
N THR A 125 -23.84 14.87 -19.58
CA THR A 125 -22.53 14.26 -19.32
C THR A 125 -21.79 15.01 -18.20
N VAL A 126 -20.94 14.28 -17.47
CA VAL A 126 -20.08 14.85 -16.43
C VAL A 126 -18.64 14.75 -16.91
N GLU A 127 -17.95 15.88 -16.98
CA GLU A 127 -16.53 15.95 -17.22
C GLU A 127 -15.79 16.22 -15.92
N THR A 128 -14.83 15.37 -15.61
CA THR A 128 -13.95 15.51 -14.44
C THR A 128 -12.69 16.24 -14.83
N PHE A 129 -12.34 17.31 -14.11
CA PHE A 129 -11.10 18.05 -14.24
C PHE A 129 -10.23 17.80 -13.03
N GLN A 130 -8.95 17.54 -13.27
CA GLN A 130 -7.95 17.24 -12.26
C GLN A 130 -6.79 18.22 -12.41
N THR A 131 -6.45 18.88 -11.29
CA THR A 131 -5.38 19.88 -11.22
C THR A 131 -4.56 19.68 -9.96
N GLN A 132 -3.28 20.08 -9.96
CA GLN A 132 -2.46 19.93 -8.79
C GLN A 132 -2.52 21.18 -7.93
N CYS A 133 -2.73 20.98 -6.65
CA CYS A 133 -2.92 22.01 -5.65
C CYS A 133 -1.95 21.80 -4.49
N ILE A 134 -1.69 22.85 -3.72
CA ILE A 134 -0.87 22.78 -2.52
C ILE A 134 -1.61 23.33 -1.30
N ALA A 135 -1.26 22.75 -0.14
CA ALA A 135 -1.60 23.29 1.17
C ALA A 135 -0.33 23.31 2.02
N ILE A 136 -0.20 24.34 2.87
CA ILE A 136 1.00 24.52 3.69
C ILE A 136 0.57 24.62 5.15
N GLY A 137 1.31 23.96 6.04
CA GLY A 137 0.94 23.89 7.45
C GLY A 137 2.09 23.64 8.41
N ASP A 138 1.71 23.33 9.64
CA ASP A 138 2.59 23.14 10.79
C ASP A 138 2.70 21.66 11.24
N GLY A 139 2.22 20.74 10.41
CA GLY A 139 2.16 19.32 10.76
C GLY A 139 0.83 18.90 11.42
N VAL A 140 -0.07 19.82 11.70
CA VAL A 140 -1.41 19.56 12.26
C VAL A 140 -2.50 20.31 11.50
N ASN A 141 -2.26 21.59 11.23
CA ASN A 141 -3.20 22.47 10.53
C ASN A 141 -2.60 22.91 9.21
N TYR A 142 -3.41 22.88 8.16
CA TYR A 142 -2.99 23.22 6.81
C TYR A 142 -3.91 24.27 6.21
N GLU A 143 -3.33 25.20 5.47
CA GLU A 143 -4.05 26.24 4.72
C GLU A 143 -3.77 26.02 3.23
N LYS A 144 -4.84 25.89 2.45
CA LYS A 144 -4.76 25.81 0.99
C LYS A 144 -4.23 27.11 0.41
N TYR A 145 -3.28 26.98 -0.52
CA TYR A 145 -2.68 28.15 -1.16
C TYR A 145 -3.73 28.92 -1.98
N GLN A 146 -3.78 30.24 -1.82
CA GLN A 146 -4.79 31.09 -2.48
C GLN A 146 -4.65 31.12 -4.01
N GLY A 147 -3.46 30.84 -4.54
CA GLY A 147 -3.18 30.77 -5.97
C GLY A 147 -3.37 29.40 -6.59
N ASN A 148 -3.99 28.45 -5.89
CA ASN A 148 -4.30 27.13 -6.47
C ASN A 148 -5.27 27.23 -7.66
N PRO A 149 -5.16 26.32 -8.64
CA PRO A 149 -4.16 25.25 -8.76
C PRO A 149 -2.78 25.76 -9.17
N VAL A 150 -1.70 25.07 -8.71
CA VAL A 150 -0.32 25.37 -9.09
C VAL A 150 0.14 24.67 -10.37
N ILE A 151 -0.51 23.56 -10.75
CA ILE A 151 -0.34 22.90 -12.05
C ILE A 151 -1.74 22.58 -12.59
N ASP A 152 -2.05 23.13 -13.76
CA ASP A 152 -3.30 22.88 -14.47
C ASP A 152 -3.06 22.35 -15.90
N GLY A 153 -4.12 22.28 -16.69
CA GLY A 153 -4.05 21.77 -18.06
C GLY A 153 -3.10 22.55 -18.99
N SER A 154 -2.76 23.80 -18.67
CA SER A 154 -1.84 24.62 -19.49
C SER A 154 -0.37 24.15 -19.40
N ALA A 155 -0.03 23.43 -18.32
CA ALA A 155 1.30 22.88 -18.09
C ALA A 155 1.45 21.42 -18.61
N LEU A 156 0.42 20.85 -19.23
CA LEU A 156 0.50 19.51 -19.81
C LEU A 156 1.30 19.50 -21.12
N PRO A 157 2.08 18.43 -21.37
CA PRO A 157 2.68 18.22 -22.68
C PRO A 157 1.60 17.99 -23.75
N GLN A 158 2.00 18.13 -25.02
CA GLN A 158 1.10 17.89 -26.14
C GLN A 158 0.45 16.49 -26.08
N GLY A 159 -0.87 16.44 -26.14
CA GLY A 159 -1.64 15.21 -26.04
C GLY A 159 -1.98 14.75 -24.61
N GLY A 160 -1.49 15.45 -23.59
CA GLY A 160 -1.84 15.19 -22.20
C GLY A 160 -3.33 15.45 -21.90
N SER A 161 -3.86 14.75 -20.92
CA SER A 161 -5.27 14.81 -20.51
C SER A 161 -5.45 15.56 -19.19
N VAL A 162 -6.43 16.47 -19.15
CA VAL A 162 -6.87 17.14 -17.91
C VAL A 162 -7.85 16.29 -17.10
N HIS A 163 -8.34 15.21 -17.68
CA HIS A 163 -9.34 14.34 -17.07
C HIS A 163 -8.73 13.18 -16.27
N ASP A 164 -7.50 12.81 -16.63
CA ASP A 164 -6.68 11.82 -15.93
C ASP A 164 -5.30 12.41 -15.68
N PHE A 165 -5.19 13.33 -14.72
CA PHE A 165 -3.97 14.05 -14.36
C PHE A 165 -3.90 14.19 -12.84
N ARG A 166 -3.33 13.18 -12.15
CA ARG A 166 -3.44 13.07 -10.70
C ARG A 166 -2.28 12.41 -9.99
N ASP A 167 -2.34 12.44 -8.66
CA ASP A 167 -1.51 11.72 -7.71
C ASP A 167 -0.05 12.21 -7.71
N PRO A 168 0.20 13.51 -7.43
CA PRO A 168 1.56 14.04 -7.41
C PRO A 168 2.36 13.45 -6.24
N LYS A 169 3.53 12.89 -6.51
CA LYS A 169 4.55 12.63 -5.50
C LYS A 169 5.60 13.71 -5.59
N VAL A 170 5.71 14.53 -4.55
CA VAL A 170 6.63 15.65 -4.47
C VAL A 170 7.82 15.32 -3.55
N TRP A 171 9.01 15.76 -3.93
CA TRP A 171 10.23 15.70 -3.11
C TRP A 171 11.15 16.89 -3.42
N ARG A 172 12.18 17.07 -2.62
CA ARG A 172 13.22 18.09 -2.81
C ARG A 172 14.55 17.40 -3.03
N GLU A 173 15.33 17.90 -4.00
CA GLU A 173 16.66 17.38 -4.34
C GLU A 173 17.79 18.26 -3.78
N GLU A 174 19.03 17.78 -3.91
CA GLU A 174 20.25 18.48 -3.48
C GLU A 174 20.49 19.81 -4.23
N ASP A 175 19.87 20.02 -5.40
CA ASP A 175 19.93 21.27 -6.15
C ASP A 175 18.95 22.34 -5.63
N ASP A 176 18.39 22.12 -4.45
CA ASP A 176 17.40 22.98 -3.78
C ASP A 176 16.08 23.13 -4.53
N CYS A 177 15.86 22.37 -5.60
CA CYS A 177 14.60 22.38 -6.33
C CYS A 177 13.64 21.29 -5.84
N TYR A 178 12.36 21.56 -6.05
CA TYR A 178 11.30 20.59 -5.90
C TYR A 178 11.06 19.86 -7.20
N TYR A 179 10.79 18.57 -7.10
CA TYR A 179 10.38 17.73 -8.21
C TYR A 179 9.06 17.06 -7.86
N ALA A 180 8.27 16.78 -8.89
CA ALA A 180 7.03 16.03 -8.73
C ALA A 180 6.82 15.08 -9.91
N VAL A 181 6.51 13.81 -9.64
CA VAL A 181 5.99 12.87 -10.64
C VAL A 181 4.48 12.79 -10.50
N ILE A 182 3.77 12.80 -11.64
CA ILE A 182 2.31 12.88 -11.71
C ILE A 182 1.80 11.90 -12.77
N GLY A 183 0.76 11.14 -12.45
CA GLY A 183 0.12 10.24 -13.40
C GLY A 183 -0.68 11.01 -14.46
N ASN A 184 -0.60 10.56 -15.71
CA ASN A 184 -1.43 11.06 -16.80
C ASN A 184 -1.85 9.94 -17.74
N ARG A 185 -3.03 10.07 -18.34
CA ARG A 185 -3.50 9.16 -19.37
C ARG A 185 -3.92 9.96 -20.61
N PRO A 186 -3.02 10.12 -21.59
CA PRO A 186 -3.31 10.82 -22.84
C PRO A 186 -4.39 10.10 -23.67
N ALA A 187 -4.79 10.73 -24.77
CA ALA A 187 -5.92 10.30 -25.61
C ALA A 187 -5.76 8.89 -26.22
N ASP A 188 -4.54 8.37 -26.37
CA ASP A 188 -4.28 6.99 -26.80
C ASP A 188 -4.58 5.93 -25.72
N GLY A 189 -4.94 6.37 -24.50
CA GLY A 189 -5.26 5.55 -23.35
C GLY A 189 -4.05 4.94 -22.65
N SER A 190 -2.84 5.32 -23.05
CA SER A 190 -1.58 4.81 -22.50
C SER A 190 -1.14 5.60 -21.26
N GLY A 191 -1.22 4.99 -20.09
CA GLY A 191 -0.75 5.62 -18.84
C GLY A 191 0.70 6.06 -18.94
N SER A 192 1.00 7.25 -18.42
CA SER A 192 2.34 7.84 -18.41
C SER A 192 2.60 8.57 -17.10
N ILE A 193 3.87 8.75 -16.77
CA ILE A 193 4.32 9.50 -15.60
C ILE A 193 5.07 10.73 -16.09
N LEU A 194 4.54 11.90 -15.73
CA LEU A 194 5.09 13.20 -16.07
C LEU A 194 5.95 13.72 -14.92
N LEU A 195 7.13 14.26 -15.24
CA LEU A 195 8.03 14.92 -14.29
C LEU A 195 7.91 16.43 -14.42
N TYR A 196 7.75 17.08 -13.29
CA TYR A 196 7.75 18.53 -13.14
C TYR A 196 8.87 18.97 -12.19
N LYS A 197 9.35 20.20 -12.35
CA LYS A 197 10.37 20.85 -11.52
C LYS A 197 9.90 22.24 -11.10
N SER A 198 10.27 22.66 -9.88
CA SER A 198 10.02 24.01 -9.36
C SER A 198 11.12 24.43 -8.43
N SER A 199 11.46 25.73 -8.42
CA SER A 199 12.40 26.33 -7.44
C SER A 199 11.71 26.78 -6.14
N ASP A 200 10.37 26.90 -6.13
CA ASP A 200 9.62 27.49 -5.03
C ASP A 200 8.36 26.70 -4.60
N ALA A 201 8.13 25.55 -5.24
CA ALA A 201 6.95 24.70 -5.09
C ALA A 201 5.61 25.35 -5.55
N ILE A 202 5.65 26.51 -6.17
CA ILE A 202 4.48 27.25 -6.66
C ILE A 202 4.46 27.31 -8.18
N HIS A 203 5.62 27.62 -8.79
CA HIS A 203 5.75 27.72 -10.23
C HIS A 203 6.43 26.47 -10.77
N TRP A 204 5.69 25.66 -11.51
CA TRP A 204 6.12 24.35 -11.98
C TRP A 204 6.32 24.32 -13.49
N GLU A 205 7.39 23.70 -13.93
CA GLU A 205 7.72 23.49 -15.33
C GLU A 205 7.72 21.99 -15.64
N TYR A 206 7.11 21.60 -16.77
CA TYR A 206 7.20 20.26 -17.30
C TYR A 206 8.64 19.97 -17.75
N VAL A 207 9.20 18.85 -17.29
CA VAL A 207 10.56 18.41 -17.63
C VAL A 207 10.52 17.32 -18.68
N SER A 208 9.82 16.22 -18.41
CA SER A 208 9.79 15.05 -19.29
C SER A 208 8.60 14.14 -19.01
N THR A 209 8.36 13.18 -19.90
CA THR A 209 7.62 11.95 -19.61
C THR A 209 8.63 10.89 -19.19
N VAL A 210 8.69 10.59 -17.87
CA VAL A 210 9.67 9.67 -17.28
C VAL A 210 9.48 8.25 -17.79
N ALA A 211 8.21 7.81 -17.88
CA ALA A 211 7.84 6.48 -18.33
C ALA A 211 6.43 6.48 -18.93
N ALA A 212 6.18 5.56 -19.84
CA ALA A 212 4.85 5.31 -20.42
C ALA A 212 4.61 3.81 -20.60
N CYS A 213 3.37 3.38 -20.42
CA CYS A 213 3.04 1.96 -20.47
C CYS A 213 2.84 1.42 -21.89
N HIS A 214 2.64 2.28 -22.88
CA HIS A 214 2.33 1.90 -24.27
C HIS A 214 1.23 0.81 -24.37
N ASN A 215 0.23 0.87 -23.51
CA ASN A 215 -0.86 -0.10 -23.37
C ASN A 215 -0.42 -1.56 -23.06
N GLN A 216 0.81 -1.76 -22.54
CA GLN A 216 1.34 -3.10 -22.19
C GLN A 216 1.04 -3.47 -20.73
N TYR A 217 1.04 -2.48 -19.83
CA TYR A 217 0.88 -2.66 -18.38
C TYR A 217 -0.27 -1.80 -17.87
N GLY A 218 -1.50 -2.21 -18.19
CA GLY A 218 -2.72 -1.48 -17.82
C GLY A 218 -2.95 -0.21 -18.64
N LYS A 219 -3.74 0.69 -18.09
CA LYS A 219 -4.15 1.96 -18.71
C LYS A 219 -3.67 3.15 -17.89
N MET A 220 -4.51 3.74 -17.04
CA MET A 220 -4.05 4.79 -16.13
C MET A 220 -3.02 4.24 -15.15
N TRP A 221 -1.92 4.96 -14.99
CA TRP A 221 -0.90 4.69 -14.00
C TRP A 221 -1.09 5.66 -12.83
N GLU A 222 -1.77 5.20 -11.78
CA GLU A 222 -2.07 5.97 -10.58
C GLU A 222 -0.92 5.93 -9.57
N CYS A 223 -0.91 6.90 -8.66
CA CYS A 223 -0.04 6.95 -7.48
C CYS A 223 1.44 6.68 -7.78
N PRO A 224 2.07 7.43 -8.71
CA PRO A 224 3.48 7.25 -8.98
C PRO A 224 4.32 7.64 -7.76
N ASP A 225 5.37 6.86 -7.48
CA ASP A 225 6.38 7.19 -6.48
C ASP A 225 7.77 6.87 -7.06
N MET A 226 8.61 7.88 -7.21
CA MET A 226 9.94 7.73 -7.79
C MET A 226 11.03 8.07 -6.80
N PHE A 227 12.05 7.22 -6.69
CA PHE A 227 13.16 7.39 -5.77
C PHE A 227 14.41 6.66 -6.25
N TYR A 228 15.55 7.03 -5.63
CA TYR A 228 16.82 6.34 -5.82
C TYR A 228 17.03 5.33 -4.68
N LEU A 229 17.45 4.11 -5.01
CA LEU A 229 17.68 3.02 -4.06
C LEU A 229 18.81 2.11 -4.58
N ASP A 230 19.82 1.88 -3.75
CA ASP A 230 20.91 0.91 -4.01
C ASP A 230 21.52 1.00 -5.42
N GLY A 231 21.73 2.22 -5.92
CA GLY A 231 22.38 2.45 -7.21
C GLY A 231 21.43 2.51 -8.43
N LYS A 232 20.12 2.41 -8.25
CA LYS A 232 19.12 2.46 -9.31
C LYS A 232 17.99 3.43 -9.00
N HIS A 233 17.31 3.90 -10.05
CA HIS A 233 16.03 4.56 -9.91
C HIS A 233 14.91 3.51 -9.89
N VAL A 234 13.97 3.73 -8.99
CA VAL A 234 12.78 2.91 -8.83
C VAL A 234 11.56 3.79 -9.04
N LEU A 235 10.64 3.32 -9.86
CA LEU A 235 9.33 3.95 -10.06
C LEU A 235 8.26 2.92 -9.70
N LEU A 236 7.48 3.23 -8.66
CA LEU A 236 6.28 2.49 -8.30
C LEU A 236 5.08 3.14 -8.97
N THR A 237 4.10 2.34 -9.38
CA THR A 237 2.82 2.85 -9.89
C THR A 237 1.73 1.79 -9.76
N SER A 238 0.47 2.22 -9.78
CA SER A 238 -0.71 1.36 -9.64
C SER A 238 -1.57 1.43 -10.91
N PRO A 239 -1.31 0.55 -11.90
CA PRO A 239 -2.06 0.51 -13.14
C PRO A 239 -3.50 0.04 -12.95
N GLN A 240 -4.43 0.75 -13.55
CA GLN A 240 -5.79 0.27 -13.78
C GLN A 240 -5.88 -0.58 -15.05
N GLU A 241 -6.87 -1.47 -15.13
CA GLU A 241 -7.16 -2.31 -16.30
C GLU A 241 -5.95 -3.15 -16.76
N MET A 242 -5.16 -3.68 -15.81
CA MET A 242 -4.08 -4.59 -16.11
C MET A 242 -4.63 -5.86 -16.78
N ARG A 243 -3.95 -6.32 -17.83
CA ARG A 243 -4.14 -7.66 -18.36
C ARG A 243 -3.19 -8.62 -17.67
N PRO A 244 -3.60 -9.89 -17.43
CA PRO A 244 -2.72 -10.84 -16.77
C PRO A 244 -1.49 -11.13 -17.63
N ILE A 245 -0.32 -11.18 -16.97
CA ILE A 245 0.95 -11.60 -17.60
C ILE A 245 1.53 -12.70 -16.73
N GLY A 246 1.27 -13.95 -17.12
CA GLY A 246 1.63 -15.12 -16.31
C GLY A 246 1.02 -15.06 -14.93
N LEU A 247 1.83 -15.34 -13.90
CA LEU A 247 1.50 -15.15 -12.49
C LEU A 247 2.20 -13.91 -11.89
N GLU A 248 2.93 -13.14 -12.71
CA GLU A 248 3.60 -11.92 -12.27
C GLU A 248 2.60 -10.77 -12.07
N PHE A 249 1.72 -10.56 -13.05
CA PHE A 249 0.72 -9.50 -12.97
C PHE A 249 -0.68 -10.09 -13.09
N HIS A 250 -1.49 -9.87 -12.06
CA HIS A 250 -2.89 -10.24 -12.04
C HIS A 250 -3.76 -9.24 -12.81
N PRO A 251 -4.93 -9.65 -13.32
CA PRO A 251 -5.84 -8.75 -14.02
C PRO A 251 -6.48 -7.74 -13.07
N GLY A 252 -6.93 -6.60 -13.61
CA GLY A 252 -7.66 -5.57 -12.89
C GLY A 252 -6.79 -4.42 -12.41
N ASN A 253 -6.95 -4.02 -11.17
CA ASN A 253 -6.12 -2.99 -10.54
C ASN A 253 -4.85 -3.64 -9.96
N ALA A 254 -3.71 -3.26 -10.50
CA ALA A 254 -2.42 -3.89 -10.20
C ALA A 254 -1.44 -2.93 -9.52
N ASN A 255 -0.27 -3.45 -9.20
CA ASN A 255 0.83 -2.69 -8.62
C ASN A 255 2.13 -3.08 -9.34
N VAL A 256 2.91 -2.11 -9.76
CA VAL A 256 4.07 -2.31 -10.63
C VAL A 256 5.26 -1.54 -10.11
N CYS A 257 6.41 -2.22 -10.06
CA CYS A 257 7.72 -1.63 -9.79
C CYS A 257 8.58 -1.70 -11.06
N LEU A 258 9.03 -0.54 -11.53
CA LEU A 258 10.00 -0.40 -12.61
C LEU A 258 11.35 -0.01 -11.99
N ILE A 259 12.40 -0.72 -12.38
CA ILE A 259 13.78 -0.49 -11.92
C ILE A 259 14.65 -0.19 -13.13
N GLY A 260 15.50 0.82 -13.04
CA GLY A 260 16.37 1.20 -14.14
C GLY A 260 17.30 2.36 -13.82
N THR A 261 17.74 3.02 -14.87
CA THR A 261 18.61 4.21 -14.79
C THR A 261 17.88 5.40 -15.40
N LEU A 262 17.85 6.53 -14.70
CA LEU A 262 17.30 7.76 -15.24
C LEU A 262 18.35 8.41 -16.17
N ASP A 263 18.01 8.64 -17.43
CA ASP A 263 18.85 9.40 -18.35
C ASP A 263 19.02 10.84 -17.84
N PRO A 264 20.24 11.33 -17.64
CA PRO A 264 20.47 12.63 -17.01
C PRO A 264 20.11 13.83 -17.92
N GLN A 265 19.91 13.63 -19.21
CA GLN A 265 19.56 14.68 -20.16
C GLN A 265 18.07 14.60 -20.57
N ALA A 266 17.60 13.42 -20.90
CA ALA A 266 16.21 13.21 -21.32
C ALA A 266 15.25 13.08 -20.10
N HIS A 267 15.77 12.82 -18.92
CA HIS A 267 14.99 12.51 -17.71
C HIS A 267 13.94 11.43 -17.96
N GLN A 268 14.31 10.40 -18.71
CA GLN A 268 13.51 9.21 -18.99
C GLN A 268 14.10 8.00 -18.27
N LEU A 269 13.25 7.14 -17.75
CA LEU A 269 13.68 5.91 -17.10
C LEU A 269 13.98 4.83 -18.16
N ASP A 270 15.28 4.54 -18.34
CA ASP A 270 15.72 3.36 -19.09
C ASP A 270 15.49 2.12 -18.21
N ARG A 271 14.36 1.45 -18.48
CA ARG A 271 13.87 0.34 -17.66
C ARG A 271 14.67 -0.93 -17.90
N GLU A 272 15.34 -1.42 -16.87
CA GLU A 272 16.09 -2.68 -16.88
C GLU A 272 15.25 -3.86 -16.38
N HIS A 273 14.34 -3.63 -15.40
CA HIS A 273 13.50 -4.65 -14.79
C HIS A 273 12.09 -4.12 -14.50
N ILE A 274 11.13 -5.05 -14.48
CA ILE A 274 9.75 -4.79 -14.05
C ILE A 274 9.24 -5.98 -13.26
N GLN A 275 8.55 -5.73 -12.14
CA GLN A 275 7.95 -6.76 -11.30
C GLN A 275 6.69 -6.24 -10.61
N ALA A 276 5.86 -7.15 -10.12
CA ALA A 276 4.79 -6.80 -9.18
C ALA A 276 5.40 -6.34 -7.83
N ILE A 277 4.74 -5.41 -7.17
CA ILE A 277 5.12 -4.98 -5.82
C ILE A 277 4.58 -5.99 -4.80
N ASP A 278 3.33 -6.38 -4.94
CA ASP A 278 2.64 -7.32 -4.06
C ASP A 278 1.80 -8.31 -4.88
N TYR A 279 1.81 -9.57 -4.48
CA TYR A 279 1.14 -10.68 -5.18
C TYR A 279 -0.18 -11.08 -4.53
N GLY A 280 -0.58 -10.42 -3.45
CA GLY A 280 -1.82 -10.70 -2.72
C GLY A 280 -3.08 -10.19 -3.42
N THR A 281 -4.21 -10.38 -2.76
CA THR A 281 -5.51 -9.89 -3.24
C THR A 281 -5.72 -8.41 -2.96
N ASP A 282 -5.05 -7.87 -1.93
CA ASP A 282 -5.35 -6.56 -1.37
C ASP A 282 -4.08 -5.72 -1.20
N PHE A 283 -3.68 -5.06 -2.27
CA PHE A 283 -2.58 -4.10 -2.27
C PHE A 283 -2.72 -3.11 -3.42
N TYR A 284 -2.66 -1.80 -3.13
CA TYR A 284 -2.75 -0.75 -4.14
C TYR A 284 -2.10 0.55 -3.65
N ALA A 285 -1.75 1.45 -4.59
CA ALA A 285 -1.36 2.83 -4.36
C ALA A 285 -0.23 3.03 -3.32
N PRO A 286 0.90 2.29 -3.35
CA PRO A 286 1.94 2.46 -2.35
C PRO A 286 2.61 3.82 -2.43
N GLN A 287 3.01 4.34 -1.26
CA GLN A 287 3.92 5.47 -1.13
C GLN A 287 5.14 5.12 -0.28
N THR A 288 6.24 5.84 -0.54
CA THR A 288 7.50 5.64 0.19
C THR A 288 8.00 6.92 0.82
N LEU A 289 8.81 6.77 1.87
CA LEU A 289 9.63 7.84 2.44
C LEU A 289 11.07 7.37 2.65
N LEU A 290 12.00 8.32 2.72
CA LEU A 290 13.36 8.09 3.17
C LEU A 290 13.47 8.48 4.64
N THR A 291 13.92 7.55 5.47
CA THR A 291 14.14 7.82 6.90
C THR A 291 15.46 8.58 7.14
N GLN A 292 15.61 9.15 8.33
CA GLN A 292 16.86 9.83 8.71
C GLN A 292 18.07 8.88 8.78
N ASP A 293 17.85 7.59 9.02
CA ASP A 293 18.89 6.55 9.01
C ASP A 293 19.12 5.92 7.63
N GLY A 294 18.53 6.50 6.57
CA GLY A 294 18.79 6.14 5.18
C GLY A 294 17.97 4.96 4.65
N ARG A 295 17.00 4.45 5.39
CA ARG A 295 16.10 3.38 4.92
C ARG A 295 14.99 3.96 4.04
N ARG A 296 14.61 3.23 2.99
CA ARG A 296 13.40 3.50 2.22
C ARG A 296 12.27 2.66 2.78
N ILE A 297 11.21 3.32 3.27
CA ILE A 297 10.04 2.66 3.86
C ILE A 297 8.84 2.87 2.94
N MET A 298 8.12 1.79 2.65
CA MET A 298 6.90 1.77 1.84
C MET A 298 5.69 1.42 2.70
N ILE A 299 4.55 2.01 2.38
CA ILE A 299 3.23 1.63 2.88
C ILE A 299 2.24 1.63 1.72
N GLY A 300 1.31 0.70 1.67
CA GLY A 300 0.28 0.61 0.64
C GLY A 300 -1.13 0.53 1.21
N TRP A 301 -2.14 0.85 0.43
CA TRP A 301 -3.53 0.56 0.78
C TRP A 301 -3.74 -0.95 0.69
N MET A 302 -4.06 -1.56 1.83
CA MET A 302 -4.31 -3.00 1.93
C MET A 302 -5.76 -3.30 1.61
N GLN A 303 -6.11 -3.07 0.39
CA GLN A 303 -7.38 -3.30 -0.26
C GLN A 303 -7.16 -3.22 -1.77
N ASN A 304 -8.21 -3.49 -2.55
CA ASN A 304 -8.21 -3.27 -4.00
C ASN A 304 -9.61 -2.78 -4.41
N TRP A 305 -9.70 -2.02 -5.49
CA TRP A 305 -10.98 -1.51 -5.99
C TRP A 305 -11.98 -2.64 -6.31
N GLU A 306 -11.50 -3.81 -6.75
CA GLU A 306 -12.33 -4.99 -7.01
C GLU A 306 -12.86 -5.64 -5.73
N THR A 307 -12.20 -5.43 -4.58
CA THR A 307 -12.55 -6.03 -3.29
C THR A 307 -13.14 -5.03 -2.29
N SER A 308 -13.13 -3.75 -2.61
CA SER A 308 -13.49 -2.65 -1.70
C SER A 308 -14.99 -2.59 -1.35
N ASN A 309 -15.83 -3.32 -2.06
CA ASN A 309 -17.27 -3.38 -1.79
C ASN A 309 -17.66 -4.37 -0.70
N PHE A 310 -16.70 -5.19 -0.22
CA PHE A 310 -16.94 -6.19 0.81
C PHE A 310 -16.58 -5.67 2.19
N ARG A 311 -17.53 -5.77 3.11
CA ARG A 311 -17.41 -5.35 4.51
C ARG A 311 -18.27 -6.22 5.41
N MET A 312 -17.85 -6.31 6.66
CA MET A 312 -18.63 -6.98 7.69
C MET A 312 -19.93 -6.23 7.97
N PRO A 313 -21.06 -6.92 8.18
CA PRO A 313 -22.29 -6.29 8.63
C PRO A 313 -22.04 -5.46 9.91
N GLY A 314 -22.46 -4.20 9.90
CA GLY A 314 -22.30 -3.27 11.03
C GLY A 314 -20.91 -2.67 11.19
N GLN A 315 -19.94 -3.02 10.36
CA GLN A 315 -18.62 -2.39 10.34
C GLN A 315 -18.73 -0.89 10.02
N ARG A 316 -18.07 -0.07 10.83
CA ARG A 316 -18.14 1.40 10.75
C ARG A 316 -16.87 2.05 10.20
N PHE A 317 -15.90 1.24 9.79
CA PHE A 317 -14.71 1.68 9.06
C PHE A 317 -14.47 0.73 7.89
N MET A 318 -13.77 1.20 6.86
CA MET A 318 -13.40 0.40 5.69
C MET A 318 -12.04 0.83 5.17
N GLY A 319 -11.21 -0.17 4.85
CA GLY A 319 -9.84 0.02 4.40
C GLY A 319 -8.84 0.08 5.56
N GLN A 320 -7.64 -0.38 5.27
CA GLN A 320 -6.47 -0.32 6.16
C GLN A 320 -5.21 -0.21 5.31
N MET A 321 -4.11 0.28 5.90
CA MET A 321 -2.79 0.23 5.26
C MET A 321 -2.12 -1.11 5.54
N THR A 322 -1.12 -1.47 4.73
CA THR A 322 -0.18 -2.56 5.04
C THR A 322 0.66 -2.21 6.25
N ILE A 323 1.36 -3.18 6.82
CA ILE A 323 2.49 -2.84 7.69
C ILE A 323 3.53 -2.06 6.88
N PRO A 324 4.20 -1.03 7.45
CA PRO A 324 5.32 -0.38 6.77
C PRO A 324 6.44 -1.37 6.48
N ARG A 325 7.04 -1.27 5.28
CA ARG A 325 8.02 -2.23 4.75
C ARG A 325 9.33 -1.53 4.40
N GLU A 326 10.44 -2.07 4.88
CA GLU A 326 11.78 -1.68 4.44
C GLU A 326 12.06 -2.23 3.05
N LEU A 327 12.50 -1.37 2.14
CA LEU A 327 12.85 -1.71 0.77
C LEU A 327 14.36 -1.82 0.59
N ARG A 328 14.80 -2.78 -0.23
CA ARG A 328 16.16 -2.87 -0.74
C ARG A 328 16.16 -3.43 -2.16
N LEU A 329 17.19 -3.15 -2.93
CA LEU A 329 17.42 -3.83 -4.20
C LEU A 329 18.48 -4.92 -4.01
N GLU A 330 18.19 -6.10 -4.51
CA GLU A 330 19.12 -7.23 -4.52
C GLU A 330 19.01 -7.93 -5.89
N ASN A 331 20.15 -8.11 -6.56
CA ASN A 331 20.20 -8.70 -7.91
C ASN A 331 19.25 -8.05 -8.94
N GLY A 332 19.06 -6.72 -8.84
CA GLY A 332 18.21 -5.95 -9.74
C GLY A 332 16.70 -6.11 -9.47
N ARG A 333 16.30 -6.70 -8.35
CA ARG A 333 14.91 -6.88 -7.92
C ARG A 333 14.64 -6.12 -6.63
N LEU A 334 13.39 -5.70 -6.45
CA LEU A 334 12.92 -5.09 -5.21
C LEU A 334 12.58 -6.18 -4.20
N TYR A 335 13.22 -6.08 -3.03
CA TYR A 335 12.90 -6.87 -1.84
C TYR A 335 12.23 -5.99 -0.80
N GLN A 336 11.35 -6.57 0.01
CA GLN A 336 10.57 -5.84 1.00
C GLN A 336 10.30 -6.69 2.24
N MET A 337 10.57 -6.15 3.42
CA MET A 337 10.32 -6.83 4.70
C MET A 337 9.60 -5.87 5.66
N PRO A 338 8.81 -6.39 6.61
CA PRO A 338 8.27 -5.54 7.68
C PRO A 338 9.38 -4.74 8.34
N VAL A 339 9.09 -3.48 8.68
CA VAL A 339 10.05 -2.62 9.40
C VAL A 339 10.57 -3.33 10.65
N ARG A 340 11.89 -3.17 10.90
CA ARG A 340 12.58 -3.85 11.99
C ARG A 340 12.05 -3.49 13.37
N GLU A 341 11.43 -2.34 13.52
CA GLU A 341 10.81 -1.86 14.76
C GLU A 341 9.72 -2.81 15.28
N LEU A 342 9.06 -3.57 14.40
CA LEU A 342 8.06 -4.58 14.78
C LEU A 342 8.64 -5.61 15.78
N GLU A 343 9.93 -5.93 15.67
CA GLU A 343 10.57 -6.93 16.52
C GLU A 343 10.63 -6.51 17.99
N SER A 344 10.63 -5.19 18.27
CA SER A 344 10.58 -4.67 19.64
C SER A 344 9.25 -4.93 20.35
N TYR A 345 8.21 -5.25 19.58
CA TYR A 345 6.85 -5.55 20.06
C TYR A 345 6.58 -7.05 20.21
N ARG A 346 7.53 -7.91 19.87
CA ARG A 346 7.45 -9.36 20.01
C ARG A 346 7.40 -9.77 21.48
N ARG A 347 6.47 -10.63 21.85
CA ARG A 347 6.32 -11.24 23.17
C ARG A 347 5.99 -12.74 23.01
N ASN A 348 6.10 -13.49 24.09
CA ASN A 348 5.67 -14.88 24.19
C ASN A 348 6.21 -15.76 23.05
N GLY A 349 7.52 -15.72 22.82
CA GLY A 349 8.15 -16.49 21.74
C GLY A 349 8.00 -18.00 21.93
N VAL A 350 7.65 -18.70 20.84
CA VAL A 350 7.61 -20.17 20.77
C VAL A 350 8.43 -20.60 19.56
N THR A 351 9.34 -21.55 19.76
CA THR A 351 10.25 -22.02 18.72
C THR A 351 10.23 -23.54 18.63
N TYR A 352 10.17 -24.03 17.41
CA TYR A 352 10.39 -25.43 17.05
C TYR A 352 11.54 -25.48 16.04
N GLU A 353 12.54 -26.33 16.30
CA GLU A 353 13.68 -26.52 15.43
C GLU A 353 13.71 -27.95 14.89
N LYS A 354 13.96 -28.08 13.57
CA LYS A 354 14.11 -29.35 12.88
C LYS A 354 12.95 -30.33 13.15
N LEU A 355 11.74 -29.80 13.27
CA LEU A 355 10.54 -30.58 13.48
C LEU A 355 10.22 -31.39 12.21
N THR A 356 10.25 -32.70 12.30
CA THR A 356 9.76 -33.56 11.21
C THR A 356 8.23 -33.62 11.28
N LEU A 357 7.57 -33.21 10.18
CA LEU A 357 6.12 -33.21 10.03
C LEU A 357 5.72 -34.16 8.91
N THR A 358 4.71 -34.99 9.18
CA THR A 358 4.02 -35.86 8.23
C THR A 358 2.52 -35.77 8.48
N GLY A 359 1.75 -35.59 7.41
CA GLY A 359 0.30 -35.38 7.50
C GLY A 359 -0.06 -34.02 8.09
N GLU A 360 -1.11 -33.96 8.93
CA GLU A 360 -1.64 -32.74 9.52
C GLU A 360 -1.29 -32.66 11.01
N GLN A 361 -0.80 -31.49 11.46
CA GLN A 361 -0.44 -31.25 12.87
C GLN A 361 -0.72 -29.80 13.29
N THR A 362 -1.16 -29.64 14.53
CA THR A 362 -1.13 -28.40 15.29
C THR A 362 0.03 -28.45 16.27
N LEU A 363 0.71 -27.32 16.47
CA LEU A 363 1.87 -27.23 17.36
C LEU A 363 1.49 -26.45 18.63
N PRO A 364 1.71 -27.00 19.85
CA PRO A 364 1.41 -26.31 21.10
C PRO A 364 2.03 -24.89 21.14
N GLY A 365 1.23 -23.87 21.43
CA GLY A 365 1.66 -22.46 21.48
C GLY A 365 1.76 -21.76 20.13
N ILE A 366 1.58 -22.45 19.00
CA ILE A 366 1.50 -21.86 17.67
C ILE A 366 0.02 -21.64 17.35
N GLN A 367 -0.48 -20.49 17.79
CA GLN A 367 -1.84 -20.00 17.57
C GLN A 367 -1.87 -18.48 17.79
N GLY A 368 -2.93 -17.80 17.39
CA GLY A 368 -3.15 -16.38 17.64
C GLY A 368 -3.58 -15.61 16.39
N ARG A 369 -3.93 -14.32 16.62
CA ARG A 369 -4.39 -13.40 15.57
C ARG A 369 -3.49 -12.19 15.44
N PHE A 370 -2.72 -11.83 16.47
CA PHE A 370 -1.79 -10.69 16.49
C PHE A 370 -0.38 -11.25 16.61
N LEU A 371 0.21 -11.61 15.49
CA LEU A 371 1.45 -12.38 15.51
C LEU A 371 2.43 -12.02 14.39
N ASP A 372 3.67 -12.37 14.67
CA ASP A 372 4.80 -12.40 13.73
C ASP A 372 5.36 -13.83 13.79
N MET A 373 5.20 -14.59 12.71
CA MET A 373 5.63 -15.98 12.64
C MET A 373 6.53 -16.20 11.44
N THR A 374 7.65 -16.86 11.69
CA THR A 374 8.57 -17.31 10.63
C THR A 374 8.52 -18.83 10.54
N VAL A 375 8.40 -19.35 9.31
CA VAL A 375 8.42 -20.79 9.02
C VAL A 375 9.46 -21.02 7.94
N THR A 376 10.45 -21.88 8.23
CA THR A 376 11.37 -22.41 7.21
C THR A 376 10.97 -23.84 6.89
N ILE A 377 10.83 -24.14 5.62
CA ILE A 377 10.38 -25.44 5.11
C ILE A 377 11.49 -26.06 4.28
N ALA A 378 11.88 -27.27 4.64
CA ALA A 378 12.85 -28.09 3.91
C ALA A 378 12.28 -29.48 3.60
N PRO A 379 12.76 -30.15 2.52
CA PRO A 379 12.43 -31.53 2.29
C PRO A 379 12.89 -32.41 3.48
N GLY A 380 12.03 -33.33 3.89
CA GLY A 380 12.34 -34.28 4.97
C GLY A 380 13.00 -35.55 4.44
N ASP A 381 12.23 -36.53 4.05
CA ASP A 381 12.70 -37.83 3.60
C ASP A 381 12.68 -37.92 2.05
N ALA A 382 13.82 -38.32 1.46
CA ALA A 382 13.94 -38.50 0.01
C ALA A 382 13.04 -39.62 -0.54
N GLU A 383 12.70 -40.62 0.28
CA GLU A 383 11.81 -41.72 -0.09
C GLU A 383 10.33 -41.35 0.05
N ASN A 384 10.01 -40.28 0.83
CA ASN A 384 8.68 -39.74 1.06
C ASN A 384 8.62 -38.24 0.82
N MET A 385 9.03 -37.81 -0.36
CA MET A 385 9.02 -36.39 -0.76
C MET A 385 7.61 -35.84 -0.76
N TYR A 386 7.43 -34.67 -0.12
CA TYR A 386 6.15 -33.97 -0.18
C TYR A 386 5.91 -33.39 -1.60
N ARG A 387 4.68 -33.33 -2.03
CA ARG A 387 4.24 -32.68 -3.26
C ARG A 387 3.60 -31.34 -2.99
N TRP A 388 2.99 -31.18 -1.81
CA TRP A 388 2.40 -29.93 -1.35
C TRP A 388 2.59 -29.76 0.17
N PHE A 389 2.56 -28.50 0.56
CA PHE A 389 2.62 -28.11 1.98
C PHE A 389 1.65 -26.94 2.23
N ASP A 390 0.88 -27.02 3.30
CA ASP A 390 -0.10 -26.01 3.70
C ASP A 390 0.18 -25.46 5.09
N ILE A 391 -0.09 -24.16 5.23
CA ILE A 391 -0.28 -23.48 6.51
C ILE A 391 -1.68 -22.90 6.50
N GLN A 392 -2.53 -23.35 7.40
CA GLN A 392 -3.85 -22.78 7.63
C GLN A 392 -3.77 -21.87 8.84
N VAL A 393 -4.19 -20.62 8.71
CA VAL A 393 -4.18 -19.60 9.77
C VAL A 393 -5.57 -19.00 9.94
N ALA A 394 -5.80 -18.26 11.02
CA ALA A 394 -7.11 -17.71 11.36
C ALA A 394 -8.20 -18.78 11.32
N GLN A 395 -7.90 -19.95 11.88
CA GLN A 395 -8.63 -21.21 11.69
C GLN A 395 -9.48 -21.56 12.90
N ASN A 396 -10.69 -22.07 12.60
CA ASN A 396 -11.52 -22.89 13.48
C ASN A 396 -12.30 -23.92 12.62
N MET A 397 -13.38 -24.50 13.14
CA MET A 397 -14.18 -25.49 12.39
C MET A 397 -14.89 -24.88 11.15
N GLU A 398 -15.10 -23.57 11.11
CA GLU A 398 -15.88 -22.87 10.07
C GLU A 398 -15.00 -22.06 9.11
N TYR A 399 -13.91 -21.48 9.63
CA TYR A 399 -13.06 -20.52 8.91
C TYR A 399 -11.62 -21.00 8.80
N ASP A 400 -10.94 -20.60 7.74
CA ASP A 400 -9.49 -20.66 7.55
C ASP A 400 -9.03 -19.74 6.42
N THR A 401 -7.76 -19.38 6.47
CA THR A 401 -7.00 -18.81 5.34
C THR A 401 -5.83 -19.73 5.07
N THR A 402 -5.73 -20.27 3.87
CA THR A 402 -4.73 -21.29 3.51
C THR A 402 -3.61 -20.70 2.67
N ILE A 403 -2.37 -20.91 3.11
CA ILE A 403 -1.15 -20.67 2.32
C ILE A 403 -0.71 -22.04 1.81
N HIS A 404 -0.84 -22.28 0.50
CA HIS A 404 -0.56 -23.55 -0.15
C HIS A 404 0.64 -23.44 -1.07
N PHE A 405 1.60 -24.35 -0.93
CA PHE A 405 2.74 -24.51 -1.83
C PHE A 405 2.69 -25.82 -2.57
N ASP A 406 2.75 -25.75 -3.91
CA ASP A 406 2.89 -26.89 -4.81
C ASP A 406 4.36 -27.00 -5.26
N GLN A 407 5.02 -28.07 -4.83
CA GLN A 407 6.45 -28.26 -5.10
C GLN A 407 6.74 -28.55 -6.59
N ALA A 408 5.84 -29.22 -7.30
CA ALA A 408 6.09 -29.58 -8.70
C ALA A 408 6.10 -28.35 -9.63
N THR A 409 5.34 -27.33 -9.26
CA THR A 409 5.18 -26.09 -10.03
C THR A 409 5.94 -24.92 -9.44
N ASN A 410 6.40 -25.02 -8.18
CA ASN A 410 6.93 -23.91 -7.39
C ASN A 410 5.94 -22.74 -7.25
N ILE A 411 4.66 -23.05 -7.16
CA ILE A 411 3.60 -22.06 -7.01
C ILE A 411 3.19 -21.98 -5.53
N LEU A 412 3.28 -20.79 -4.97
CA LEU A 412 2.64 -20.43 -3.70
C LEU A 412 1.28 -19.81 -4.02
N SER A 413 0.26 -20.21 -3.26
CA SER A 413 -1.06 -19.57 -3.31
C SER A 413 -1.53 -19.17 -1.93
N VAL A 414 -2.25 -18.04 -1.86
CA VAL A 414 -2.98 -17.61 -0.68
C VAL A 414 -4.47 -17.68 -1.02
N ASP A 415 -5.17 -18.54 -0.30
CA ASP A 415 -6.61 -18.81 -0.47
C ASP A 415 -7.37 -18.30 0.76
N ARG A 416 -8.23 -17.31 0.55
CA ARG A 416 -9.12 -16.74 1.58
C ARG A 416 -10.60 -17.10 1.37
N THR A 417 -10.90 -18.12 0.60
CA THR A 417 -12.30 -18.52 0.29
C THR A 417 -13.13 -18.73 1.56
N ARG A 418 -12.49 -19.17 2.65
CA ARG A 418 -13.15 -19.40 3.95
C ARG A 418 -12.78 -18.36 5.02
N SER A 419 -12.37 -17.17 4.62
CA SER A 419 -11.87 -16.12 5.52
C SER A 419 -12.95 -15.14 6.01
N GLY A 420 -14.18 -15.58 6.19
CA GLY A 420 -15.24 -14.86 6.89
C GLY A 420 -16.25 -14.15 6.01
N LEU A 421 -15.93 -13.76 4.77
CA LEU A 421 -16.92 -13.21 3.84
C LEU A 421 -17.04 -14.10 2.60
N PRO A 422 -18.24 -14.62 2.31
CA PRO A 422 -18.53 -15.18 1.00
C PRO A 422 -18.58 -14.01 -0.01
N CYS A 423 -17.71 -14.03 -0.97
CA CYS A 423 -17.70 -13.04 -2.04
C CYS A 423 -17.41 -13.70 -3.39
N ASP A 424 -18.05 -13.19 -4.44
CA ASP A 424 -17.87 -13.64 -5.83
C ASP A 424 -16.69 -12.94 -6.52
N ILE A 425 -15.73 -12.51 -5.73
CA ILE A 425 -14.49 -11.91 -6.18
C ILE A 425 -13.34 -12.90 -6.09
N VAL A 426 -12.18 -12.48 -6.58
CA VAL A 426 -10.96 -13.27 -6.47
C VAL A 426 -10.60 -13.53 -5.02
N ASN A 427 -10.63 -14.79 -4.62
CA ASN A 427 -10.29 -15.26 -3.29
C ASN A 427 -8.93 -15.95 -3.24
N VAL A 428 -8.35 -16.31 -4.39
CA VAL A 428 -7.09 -17.02 -4.48
C VAL A 428 -6.13 -16.24 -5.36
N ARG A 429 -4.94 -15.97 -4.83
CA ARG A 429 -3.80 -15.46 -5.60
C ARG A 429 -2.70 -16.52 -5.66
N LYS A 430 -2.04 -16.59 -6.82
CA LYS A 430 -0.97 -17.55 -7.10
C LYS A 430 0.22 -16.81 -7.68
N PHE A 431 1.42 -17.19 -7.26
CA PHE A 431 2.66 -16.65 -7.79
C PHE A 431 3.79 -17.69 -7.68
N TYR A 432 4.79 -17.54 -8.53
CA TYR A 432 5.97 -18.39 -8.47
C TYR A 432 6.88 -17.98 -7.33
N ILE A 433 7.42 -18.94 -6.59
CA ILE A 433 8.51 -18.74 -5.66
C ILE A 433 9.73 -19.55 -6.09
N CYS A 434 10.92 -19.15 -5.64
CA CYS A 434 12.16 -19.85 -5.93
C CYS A 434 12.75 -20.43 -4.64
N PRO A 435 12.63 -21.74 -4.39
CA PRO A 435 13.28 -22.36 -3.24
C PRO A 435 14.82 -22.21 -3.33
N HIS A 436 15.46 -21.76 -2.26
CA HIS A 436 16.90 -21.62 -2.18
C HIS A 436 17.52 -22.89 -1.57
N ALA A 437 18.33 -23.60 -2.37
CA ALA A 437 18.90 -24.91 -2.00
C ALA A 437 17.84 -25.94 -1.52
N GLY A 438 16.66 -25.92 -2.14
CA GLY A 438 15.52 -26.78 -1.78
C GLY A 438 14.72 -26.35 -0.56
N GLN A 439 15.12 -25.28 0.08
CA GLN A 439 14.40 -24.66 1.23
C GLN A 439 13.70 -23.38 0.80
N TRP A 440 12.65 -23.04 1.50
CA TRP A 440 11.97 -21.74 1.38
C TRP A 440 11.50 -21.27 2.74
N LYS A 441 11.37 -19.96 2.88
CA LYS A 441 11.06 -19.32 4.16
C LYS A 441 9.89 -18.36 4.00
N LEU A 442 8.93 -18.45 4.92
CA LEU A 442 7.84 -17.50 5.05
C LEU A 442 7.97 -16.72 6.35
N ARG A 443 7.67 -15.42 6.31
CA ARG A 443 7.34 -14.64 7.49
C ARG A 443 5.90 -14.15 7.33
N LEU A 444 5.05 -14.43 8.31
CA LEU A 444 3.63 -14.12 8.34
C LEU A 444 3.40 -13.06 9.41
N ILE A 445 2.80 -11.95 9.00
CA ILE A 445 2.33 -10.90 9.92
C ILE A 445 0.81 -10.92 9.90
N MET A 446 0.22 -11.06 11.08
CA MET A 446 -1.24 -11.06 11.21
C MET A 446 -1.70 -10.00 12.21
N ASP A 447 -2.74 -9.30 11.82
CA ASP A 447 -3.53 -8.42 12.68
C ASP A 447 -5.01 -8.80 12.55
N ARG A 448 -5.89 -8.07 13.17
CA ARG A 448 -7.33 -8.37 13.25
C ARG A 448 -7.96 -8.73 11.90
N TYR A 449 -7.62 -8.00 10.84
CA TYR A 449 -8.22 -8.14 9.51
C TYR A 449 -7.18 -8.34 8.40
N SER A 450 -5.98 -8.76 8.73
CA SER A 450 -4.90 -8.86 7.76
C SER A 450 -4.04 -10.11 7.93
N LEU A 451 -3.56 -10.59 6.79
CA LEU A 451 -2.45 -11.52 6.66
C LEU A 451 -1.49 -10.97 5.62
N GLU A 452 -0.25 -10.73 6.02
CA GLU A 452 0.84 -10.40 5.09
C GLU A 452 1.88 -11.52 5.10
N VAL A 453 2.21 -12.03 3.91
CA VAL A 453 3.14 -13.15 3.69
C VAL A 453 4.38 -12.61 2.99
N PHE A 454 5.55 -12.79 3.58
CA PHE A 454 6.85 -12.41 2.99
C PHE A 454 7.67 -13.66 2.73
N VAL A 455 8.09 -13.84 1.47
CA VAL A 455 8.78 -15.04 1.01
C VAL A 455 10.28 -14.78 0.92
N ASN A 456 11.11 -15.73 1.36
CA ASN A 456 12.58 -15.76 1.19
C ASN A 456 13.29 -14.43 1.57
N GLY A 457 12.91 -13.85 2.71
CA GLY A 457 13.49 -12.58 3.15
C GLY A 457 13.02 -11.37 2.36
N GLY A 458 11.82 -11.45 1.76
CA GLY A 458 11.16 -10.33 1.10
C GLY A 458 11.30 -10.31 -0.42
N GLU A 459 11.71 -11.41 -1.03
CA GLU A 459 11.77 -11.55 -2.48
C GLU A 459 10.40 -11.33 -3.14
N GLN A 460 9.35 -11.80 -2.45
CA GLN A 460 7.94 -11.50 -2.77
C GLN A 460 7.17 -11.23 -1.48
N ALA A 461 6.08 -10.47 -1.62
CA ALA A 461 5.10 -10.26 -0.56
C ALA A 461 3.69 -10.46 -1.11
N ALA A 462 2.77 -10.92 -0.25
CA ALA A 462 1.37 -11.07 -0.59
C ALA A 462 0.49 -10.57 0.57
N SER A 463 -0.31 -9.55 0.31
CA SER A 463 -1.23 -8.93 1.27
C SER A 463 -2.65 -9.39 1.05
N THR A 464 -3.32 -9.77 2.12
CA THR A 464 -4.69 -10.30 2.07
C THR A 464 -5.49 -9.81 3.26
N VAL A 465 -6.65 -9.20 3.01
CA VAL A 465 -7.64 -8.88 4.05
C VAL A 465 -8.43 -10.12 4.38
N ILE A 466 -8.62 -10.38 5.67
CA ILE A 466 -9.41 -11.49 6.22
C ILE A 466 -10.45 -10.95 7.19
N TYR A 467 -11.60 -11.61 7.24
CA TYR A 467 -12.75 -11.15 8.06
C TYR A 467 -13.22 -12.21 9.07
N THR A 468 -12.39 -13.20 9.36
CA THR A 468 -12.68 -14.22 10.35
C THR A 468 -12.82 -13.61 11.74
N PRO A 469 -13.73 -14.11 12.59
CA PRO A 469 -13.82 -13.69 13.98
C PRO A 469 -12.53 -14.02 14.74
N LEU A 470 -12.23 -13.27 15.80
CA LEU A 470 -10.96 -13.41 16.54
C LEU A 470 -10.80 -14.78 17.22
N GLU A 471 -11.90 -15.47 17.47
CA GLU A 471 -11.94 -16.82 18.03
C GLU A 471 -11.44 -17.89 17.03
N ALA A 472 -11.36 -17.56 15.75
CA ALA A 472 -10.67 -18.35 14.75
C ALA A 472 -9.17 -18.03 14.82
N ASP A 473 -8.47 -18.54 15.80
CA ASP A 473 -7.07 -18.26 16.11
C ASP A 473 -6.13 -19.45 15.92
N GLY A 474 -6.65 -20.59 15.46
CA GLY A 474 -5.90 -21.81 15.20
C GLY A 474 -4.92 -21.67 14.04
N ILE A 475 -3.82 -22.42 14.12
CA ILE A 475 -2.82 -22.59 13.06
C ILE A 475 -2.52 -24.07 12.91
N THR A 476 -2.64 -24.58 11.67
CA THR A 476 -2.37 -25.98 11.33
C THR A 476 -1.36 -26.05 10.19
N PHE A 477 -0.47 -27.02 10.26
CA PHE A 477 0.50 -27.35 9.22
C PHE A 477 0.15 -28.71 8.64
N SER A 478 0.20 -28.88 7.32
CA SER A 478 -0.06 -30.17 6.68
C SER A 478 0.76 -30.36 5.41
N CYS A 479 1.07 -31.62 5.10
CA CYS A 479 1.73 -32.05 3.87
C CYS A 479 1.33 -33.49 3.51
N ASP A 480 1.55 -33.88 2.26
CA ASP A 480 1.28 -35.25 1.77
C ASP A 480 2.52 -36.17 1.76
N GLY A 481 3.63 -35.70 2.28
CA GLY A 481 4.87 -36.44 2.44
C GLY A 481 5.52 -36.10 3.77
N THR A 482 6.84 -35.87 3.74
CA THR A 482 7.59 -35.50 4.94
C THR A 482 8.35 -34.19 4.69
N VAL A 483 8.19 -33.23 5.60
CA VAL A 483 8.94 -31.97 5.65
C VAL A 483 9.67 -31.81 6.95
N VAL A 484 10.74 -31.00 6.94
CA VAL A 484 11.41 -30.52 8.14
C VAL A 484 11.09 -29.02 8.29
N LEU A 485 10.59 -28.64 9.44
CA LEU A 485 10.17 -27.28 9.76
C LEU A 485 11.05 -26.69 10.87
N ASP A 486 11.45 -25.41 10.65
CA ASP A 486 11.77 -24.51 11.76
C ASP A 486 10.63 -23.50 11.86
N VAL A 487 10.05 -23.35 13.05
CA VAL A 487 8.93 -22.43 13.30
C VAL A 487 9.30 -21.53 14.46
N GLU A 488 9.20 -20.22 14.26
CA GLU A 488 9.39 -19.21 15.27
C GLU A 488 8.19 -18.27 15.26
N LYS A 489 7.48 -18.16 16.38
CA LYS A 489 6.27 -17.34 16.48
C LYS A 489 6.32 -16.46 17.72
N TYR A 490 5.93 -15.22 17.54
CA TYR A 490 5.75 -14.22 18.60
C TYR A 490 4.34 -13.63 18.55
N ASP A 491 3.81 -13.28 19.73
CA ASP A 491 2.68 -12.37 19.82
C ASP A 491 3.18 -10.92 19.60
N ILE A 492 2.42 -10.12 18.91
CA ILE A 492 2.67 -8.67 18.78
C ILE A 492 1.80 -7.94 19.80
N VAL A 493 2.45 -7.23 20.71
CA VAL A 493 1.81 -6.49 21.80
C VAL A 493 2.26 -5.02 21.73
N THR A 494 1.33 -4.14 21.35
CA THR A 494 1.57 -2.70 21.13
C THR A 494 1.06 -1.81 22.26
N GLU A 495 0.42 -2.40 23.27
CA GLU A 495 -0.11 -1.71 24.45
C GLU A 495 0.91 -1.63 25.58
#